data_f8f2355210a2236dffe77d9e2d701738
#
_entry.id   f8f2355210a2236dffe77d9e2d701738
#
_cell.length_a   1.000
_cell.length_b   1.000
_cell.length_c   1.000
_cell.angle_alpha   90.00
_cell.angle_beta   90.00
_cell.angle_gamma   90.00
#
_symmetry.space_group_name_H-M   'P 1'
#
loop_
_entity.id
_entity.type
_entity.pdbx_description
1 polymer ?
#
loop_
_entity_poly.entity_id
_entity_poly.type
_entity_poly.pdbx_seq_one_letter_code
_entity_poly.pdbx_strand_id
1 'polypeptide(L)'
;MKITPVKGTNDYLPAQAELRNYLQKKICETYEQAGFQRIATPIIEDIENLDKSEGGDNLNLIFKVMKRGEKLKKAIASQNPDNIADMGLRYDLTLPLSRYYANNRASLPQPFKVIQMDRVYRAERPQKGRLREFIQCDIDILGSDSSTCEIELIHTTAKALLN
;
A
#
# COMPACT_ATOMS: atom_id res chain seq x y z
N MET A 1 19.98 0.96 25.10
CA MET A 1 19.38 0.84 23.75
C MET A 1 18.13 -0.04 23.87
N LYS A 2 17.00 0.35 23.27
CA LYS A 2 15.81 -0.50 23.23
C LYS A 2 16.02 -1.59 22.18
N ILE A 3 15.93 -2.85 22.57
CA ILE A 3 16.21 -4.03 21.70
C ILE A 3 14.96 -4.62 21.05
N THR A 4 13.78 -4.05 21.30
CA THR A 4 12.53 -4.51 20.71
C THR A 4 12.12 -3.60 19.54
N PRO A 5 11.50 -4.14 18.48
CA PRO A 5 10.97 -3.33 17.38
C PRO A 5 9.91 -2.33 17.84
N VAL A 6 9.55 -1.41 16.99
CA VAL A 6 8.46 -0.45 17.26
C VAL A 6 7.17 -1.22 17.49
N LYS A 7 6.38 -0.79 18.49
CA LYS A 7 5.10 -1.43 18.80
C LYS A 7 4.20 -1.48 17.56
N GLY A 8 3.74 -2.68 17.21
CA GLY A 8 2.93 -2.92 16.00
C GLY A 8 3.73 -3.26 14.75
N THR A 9 5.05 -3.47 14.89
CA THR A 9 5.90 -4.05 13.84
C THR A 9 6.54 -5.34 14.36
N ASN A 10 7.00 -6.20 13.47
CA ASN A 10 7.58 -7.50 13.83
C ASN A 10 8.91 -7.74 13.11
N ASP A 11 9.86 -8.33 13.83
CA ASP A 11 10.97 -9.04 13.22
C ASP A 11 10.51 -10.47 12.89
N TYR A 12 11.01 -11.01 11.80
CA TYR A 12 10.73 -12.40 11.39
C TYR A 12 12.02 -13.20 11.41
N LEU A 13 12.03 -14.31 12.14
CA LEU A 13 13.14 -15.27 12.12
C LEU A 13 13.26 -15.92 10.73
N PRO A 14 14.43 -16.49 10.37
CA PRO A 14 14.68 -17.02 9.02
C PRO A 14 13.58 -17.94 8.51
N ALA A 15 13.15 -18.92 9.30
CA ALA A 15 12.09 -19.85 8.91
C ALA A 15 10.72 -19.16 8.67
N GLN A 16 10.41 -18.14 9.48
CA GLN A 16 9.19 -17.35 9.28
C GLN A 16 9.26 -16.47 8.02
N ALA A 17 10.43 -15.88 7.76
CA ALA A 17 10.68 -15.08 6.57
C ALA A 17 10.59 -15.95 5.30
N GLU A 18 11.15 -17.16 5.34
CA GLU A 18 11.09 -18.12 4.23
C GLU A 18 9.64 -18.54 3.92
N LEU A 19 8.87 -18.91 4.95
CA LEU A 19 7.45 -19.25 4.79
C LEU A 19 6.65 -18.08 4.19
N ARG A 20 6.90 -16.86 4.68
CA ARG A 20 6.22 -15.67 4.13
C ARG A 20 6.56 -15.44 2.67
N ASN A 21 7.83 -15.56 2.30
CA ASN A 21 8.28 -15.44 0.91
C ASN A 21 7.66 -16.53 0.01
N TYR A 22 7.58 -17.76 0.50
CA TYR A 22 6.93 -18.85 -0.20
C TYR A 22 5.44 -18.56 -0.47
N LEU A 23 4.69 -18.13 0.56
CA LEU A 23 3.27 -17.78 0.42
C LEU A 23 3.07 -16.62 -0.56
N GLN A 24 3.86 -15.55 -0.44
CA GLN A 24 3.77 -14.41 -1.36
C GLN A 24 4.05 -14.82 -2.81
N LYS A 25 5.06 -15.66 -3.03
CA LYS A 25 5.39 -16.19 -4.34
C LYS A 25 4.21 -16.99 -4.93
N LYS A 26 3.64 -17.89 -4.14
CA LYS A 26 2.48 -18.71 -4.57
C LYS A 26 1.27 -17.85 -4.95
N ILE A 27 0.95 -16.85 -4.15
CA ILE A 27 -0.14 -15.92 -4.42
C ILE A 27 0.13 -15.16 -5.73
N CYS A 28 1.32 -14.55 -5.87
CA CYS A 28 1.69 -13.81 -7.07
C CYS A 28 1.63 -14.69 -8.33
N GLU A 29 2.21 -15.88 -8.29
CA GLU A 29 2.20 -16.83 -9.41
C GLU A 29 0.77 -17.16 -9.87
N THR A 30 -0.18 -17.33 -8.94
CA THR A 30 -1.57 -17.62 -9.26
C THR A 30 -2.23 -16.46 -10.03
N TYR A 31 -2.01 -15.23 -9.60
CA TYR A 31 -2.56 -14.05 -10.27
C TYR A 31 -1.85 -13.77 -11.61
N GLU A 32 -0.52 -13.91 -11.66
CA GLU A 32 0.24 -13.75 -12.91
C GLU A 32 -0.19 -14.76 -13.98
N GLN A 33 -0.46 -16.02 -13.61
CA GLN A 33 -1.02 -17.05 -14.49
C GLN A 33 -2.43 -16.70 -15.00
N ALA A 34 -3.19 -15.92 -14.25
CA ALA A 34 -4.48 -15.38 -14.66
C ALA A 34 -4.36 -14.08 -15.48
N GLY A 35 -3.13 -13.64 -15.80
CA GLY A 35 -2.86 -12.48 -16.64
C GLY A 35 -2.79 -11.16 -15.90
N PHE A 36 -2.73 -11.16 -14.56
CA PHE A 36 -2.47 -9.95 -13.78
C PHE A 36 -1.00 -9.56 -13.87
N GLN A 37 -0.74 -8.30 -14.15
CA GLN A 37 0.62 -7.76 -14.27
C GLN A 37 1.06 -7.16 -12.94
N ARG A 38 2.24 -7.55 -12.48
CA ARG A 38 2.78 -7.02 -11.22
C ARG A 38 3.36 -5.64 -11.42
N ILE A 39 2.99 -4.72 -10.54
CA ILE A 39 3.60 -3.39 -10.45
C ILE A 39 4.23 -3.17 -9.07
N ALA A 40 5.11 -2.20 -8.99
CA ALA A 40 5.67 -1.67 -7.75
C ALA A 40 5.52 -0.15 -7.72
N THR A 41 5.07 0.37 -6.60
CA THR A 41 4.91 1.81 -6.37
C THR A 41 5.73 2.24 -5.16
N PRO A 42 6.16 3.51 -5.06
CA PRO A 42 6.87 4.01 -3.89
C PRO A 42 6.09 3.84 -2.59
N ILE A 43 6.81 3.61 -1.49
CA ILE A 43 6.23 3.57 -0.14
C ILE A 43 5.86 4.97 0.34
N ILE A 44 6.68 5.97 -0.07
CA ILE A 44 6.49 7.38 0.31
C ILE A 44 5.64 8.04 -0.76
N GLU A 45 4.56 8.68 -0.35
CA GLU A 45 3.65 9.46 -1.18
C GLU A 45 3.62 10.91 -0.70
N ASP A 46 3.23 11.81 -1.61
CA ASP A 46 2.97 13.21 -1.29
C ASP A 46 1.80 13.30 -0.29
N ILE A 47 1.95 14.16 0.72
CA ILE A 47 0.91 14.28 1.76
C ILE A 47 -0.41 14.76 1.19
N GLU A 48 -0.41 15.63 0.17
CA GLU A 48 -1.65 16.12 -0.45
C GLU A 48 -2.42 15.00 -1.15
N ASN A 49 -1.74 14.01 -1.71
CA ASN A 49 -2.40 12.85 -2.30
C ASN A 49 -3.01 11.96 -1.22
N LEU A 50 -2.29 11.76 -0.11
CA LEU A 50 -2.77 10.97 1.02
C LEU A 50 -3.97 11.62 1.72
N ASP A 51 -3.97 12.95 1.84
CA ASP A 51 -5.04 13.72 2.49
C ASP A 51 -6.33 13.76 1.64
N LYS A 52 -6.21 13.69 0.32
CA LYS A 52 -7.37 13.71 -0.61
C LYS A 52 -8.06 12.35 -0.76
N SER A 53 -7.49 11.28 -0.25
CA SER A 53 -8.08 9.95 -0.34
C SER A 53 -9.27 9.85 0.62
N GLU A 54 -10.43 9.60 0.05
CA GLU A 54 -11.76 9.32 0.66
C GLU A 54 -11.97 9.70 2.14
N GLY A 55 -12.66 10.83 2.36
CA GLY A 55 -13.52 11.01 3.52
C GLY A 55 -12.89 11.46 4.83
N GLY A 56 -11.62 11.90 4.87
CA GLY A 56 -11.05 12.52 6.10
C GLY A 56 -10.74 11.57 7.26
N ASP A 57 -11.41 10.44 7.39
CA ASP A 57 -11.19 9.46 8.47
C ASP A 57 -9.82 8.79 8.40
N ASN A 58 -9.24 8.70 7.21
CA ASN A 58 -7.96 8.06 6.97
C ASN A 58 -6.74 8.92 7.36
N LEU A 59 -6.92 10.22 7.60
CA LEU A 59 -5.83 11.13 8.00
C LEU A 59 -5.11 10.68 9.27
N ASN A 60 -5.85 10.07 10.20
CA ASN A 60 -5.31 9.53 11.44
C ASN A 60 -4.50 8.24 11.26
N LEU A 61 -4.60 7.60 10.09
CA LEU A 61 -3.87 6.38 9.76
C LEU A 61 -2.49 6.65 9.19
N ILE A 62 -2.21 7.87 8.72
CA ILE A 62 -1.02 8.20 7.97
C ILE A 62 0.17 8.42 8.90
N PHE A 63 1.26 7.70 8.68
CA PHE A 63 2.57 8.06 9.21
C PHE A 63 3.13 9.22 8.41
N LYS A 64 3.06 10.43 8.96
CA LYS A 64 3.59 11.65 8.33
C LYS A 64 5.11 11.70 8.43
N VAL A 65 5.78 12.08 7.33
CA VAL A 65 7.22 12.28 7.25
C VAL A 65 7.52 13.77 7.32
N MET A 66 8.27 14.17 8.35
CA MET A 66 8.59 15.58 8.58
C MET A 66 9.53 16.15 7.52
N LYS A 67 9.31 17.40 7.17
CA LYS A 67 10.24 18.22 6.40
C LYS A 67 11.62 18.26 7.07
N ARG A 68 12.66 18.63 6.31
CA ARG A 68 14.04 18.70 6.79
C ARG A 68 14.65 20.09 6.58
N GLY A 69 15.68 20.39 7.36
CA GLY A 69 16.50 21.60 7.21
C GLY A 69 15.69 22.88 7.31
N GLU A 70 15.94 23.84 6.43
CA GLU A 70 15.27 25.15 6.42
C GLU A 70 13.75 25.08 6.21
N LYS A 71 13.27 24.08 5.44
CA LYS A 71 11.81 23.84 5.27
C LYS A 71 11.14 23.52 6.61
N LEU A 72 11.78 22.68 7.44
CA LEU A 72 11.25 22.34 8.75
C LEU A 72 11.27 23.54 9.69
N LYS A 73 12.37 24.32 9.71
CA LYS A 73 12.45 25.53 10.53
C LYS A 73 11.36 26.53 10.20
N LYS A 74 11.12 26.78 8.90
CA LYS A 74 10.02 27.64 8.45
C LYS A 74 8.65 27.10 8.85
N ALA A 75 8.44 25.79 8.73
CA ALA A 75 7.20 25.15 9.12
C ALA A 75 6.93 25.29 10.64
N ILE A 76 7.94 25.10 11.47
CA ILE A 76 7.82 25.32 12.93
C ILE A 76 7.53 26.78 13.24
N ALA A 77 8.21 27.70 12.58
CA ALA A 77 8.00 29.15 12.78
C ALA A 77 6.59 29.60 12.36
N SER A 78 5.94 28.90 11.44
CA SER A 78 4.55 29.20 11.04
C SER A 78 3.50 28.83 12.09
N GLN A 79 3.88 28.09 13.14
CA GLN A 79 2.98 27.58 14.18
C GLN A 79 1.77 26.78 13.66
N ASN A 80 1.83 26.33 12.41
CA ASN A 80 0.80 25.48 11.81
C ASN A 80 1.28 24.02 11.76
N PRO A 81 0.69 23.11 12.56
CA PRO A 81 1.10 21.71 12.62
C PRO A 81 0.97 20.97 11.28
N ASP A 82 0.05 21.40 10.40
CA ASP A 82 -0.15 20.76 9.09
C ASP A 82 1.02 21.04 8.13
N ASN A 83 1.77 22.09 8.37
CA ASN A 83 2.94 22.44 7.56
C ASN A 83 4.20 21.62 7.90
N ILE A 84 4.21 20.82 8.95
CA ILE A 84 5.40 20.11 9.44
C ILE A 84 5.80 18.96 8.51
N ALA A 85 4.85 18.33 7.84
CA ALA A 85 5.06 17.23 6.93
C ALA A 85 4.74 17.64 5.47
N ASP A 86 5.42 17.04 4.51
CA ASP A 86 5.13 17.15 3.08
C ASP A 86 4.99 15.77 2.39
N MET A 87 5.27 14.72 3.14
CA MET A 87 5.17 13.33 2.68
C MET A 87 4.58 12.45 3.76
N GLY A 88 4.12 11.27 3.40
CA GLY A 88 3.68 10.24 4.32
C GLY A 88 3.99 8.84 3.79
N LEU A 89 3.84 7.84 4.66
CA LEU A 89 3.90 6.44 4.24
C LEU A 89 2.52 6.02 3.76
N ARG A 90 2.46 5.28 2.65
CA ARG A 90 1.21 4.73 2.13
C ARG A 90 0.54 3.83 3.18
N TYR A 91 -0.74 3.98 3.38
CA TYR A 91 -1.54 3.17 4.32
C TYR A 91 -2.35 2.06 3.62
N ASP A 92 -2.43 2.12 2.29
CA ASP A 92 -2.99 1.10 1.38
C ASP A 92 -2.23 1.09 0.04
N LEU A 93 -2.68 0.27 -0.92
CA LEU A 93 -2.12 0.19 -2.26
C LEU A 93 -3.03 0.84 -3.33
N THR A 94 -4.25 1.22 -2.98
CA THR A 94 -5.24 1.79 -3.90
C THR A 94 -4.85 3.20 -4.38
N LEU A 95 -4.44 4.06 -3.44
CA LEU A 95 -4.00 5.42 -3.79
C LEU A 95 -2.75 5.42 -4.69
N PRO A 96 -1.67 4.67 -4.35
CA PRO A 96 -0.53 4.52 -5.24
C PRO A 96 -0.90 3.99 -6.63
N LEU A 97 -1.83 3.04 -6.72
CA LEU A 97 -2.34 2.52 -7.99
C LEU A 97 -3.06 3.60 -8.80
N SER A 98 -3.93 4.36 -8.16
CA SER A 98 -4.69 5.44 -8.82
C SER A 98 -3.75 6.48 -9.44
N ARG A 99 -2.72 6.90 -8.70
CA ARG A 99 -1.67 7.80 -9.19
C ARG A 99 -0.87 7.15 -10.33
N TYR A 100 -0.47 5.89 -10.17
CA TYR A 100 0.26 5.13 -11.19
C TYR A 100 -0.53 5.05 -12.49
N TYR A 101 -1.81 4.66 -12.40
CA TYR A 101 -2.68 4.54 -13.56
C TYR A 101 -2.92 5.88 -14.25
N ALA A 102 -3.19 6.95 -13.49
CA ALA A 102 -3.36 8.29 -14.05
C ALA A 102 -2.16 8.75 -14.88
N ASN A 103 -0.95 8.45 -14.41
CA ASN A 103 0.29 8.85 -15.09
C ASN A 103 0.66 7.97 -16.30
N ASN A 104 0.23 6.72 -16.32
CA ASN A 104 0.74 5.73 -17.28
C ASN A 104 -0.34 5.13 -18.18
N ARG A 105 -1.63 5.49 -18.01
CA ARG A 105 -2.78 4.84 -18.70
C ARG A 105 -2.63 4.73 -20.21
N ALA A 106 -1.96 5.69 -20.85
CA ALA A 106 -1.76 5.68 -22.30
C ALA A 106 -0.81 4.54 -22.80
N SER A 107 0.01 4.02 -21.89
CA SER A 107 0.99 2.95 -22.16
C SER A 107 0.58 1.61 -21.56
N LEU A 108 -0.56 1.54 -20.87
CA LEU A 108 -1.05 0.32 -20.23
C LEU A 108 -2.09 -0.38 -21.11
N PRO A 109 -2.19 -1.72 -21.04
CA PRO A 109 -3.24 -2.45 -21.73
C PRO A 109 -4.64 -2.07 -21.23
N GLN A 110 -5.65 -2.33 -22.06
CA GLN A 110 -7.06 -2.15 -21.66
C GLN A 110 -7.85 -3.42 -21.94
N PRO A 111 -8.50 -4.01 -20.93
CA PRO A 111 -8.41 -3.64 -19.51
C PRO A 111 -7.02 -3.91 -18.93
N PHE A 112 -6.63 -3.13 -17.93
CA PHE A 112 -5.38 -3.32 -17.19
C PHE A 112 -5.64 -4.15 -15.95
N LYS A 113 -5.19 -5.39 -15.97
CA LYS A 113 -5.24 -6.33 -14.84
C LYS A 113 -3.95 -6.23 -14.06
N VAL A 114 -4.03 -5.81 -12.81
CA VAL A 114 -2.87 -5.49 -12.00
C VAL A 114 -2.88 -6.20 -10.65
N ILE A 115 -1.71 -6.62 -10.21
CA ILE A 115 -1.45 -7.10 -8.84
C ILE A 115 -0.39 -6.23 -8.18
N GLN A 116 -0.65 -5.84 -6.95
CA GLN A 116 0.31 -5.26 -6.03
C GLN A 116 0.40 -6.13 -4.78
N MET A 117 1.61 -6.44 -4.34
CA MET A 117 1.84 -7.08 -3.05
C MET A 117 3.04 -6.41 -2.40
N ASP A 118 2.76 -5.58 -1.38
CA ASP A 118 3.81 -4.81 -0.74
C ASP A 118 3.37 -4.33 0.66
N ARG A 119 4.34 -3.75 1.39
CA ARG A 119 4.10 -3.22 2.73
C ARG A 119 3.26 -1.96 2.69
N VAL A 120 2.34 -1.88 3.66
CA VAL A 120 1.57 -0.68 3.99
C VAL A 120 1.73 -0.35 5.48
N TYR A 121 1.45 0.89 5.84
CA TYR A 121 1.77 1.44 7.15
C TYR A 121 0.57 2.18 7.72
N ARG A 122 0.10 1.77 8.91
CA ARG A 122 -1.04 2.40 9.58
C ARG A 122 -0.67 2.86 10.97
N ALA A 123 -0.88 4.15 11.26
CA ALA A 123 -0.54 4.76 12.54
C ALA A 123 -1.52 4.40 13.69
N GLU A 124 -2.48 3.53 13.43
CA GLU A 124 -3.46 3.08 14.40
C GLU A 124 -2.84 2.51 15.69
N ARG A 125 -3.66 2.45 16.74
CA ARG A 125 -3.27 1.76 17.97
C ARG A 125 -3.14 0.25 17.70
N PRO A 126 -1.93 -0.33 17.85
CA PRO A 126 -1.73 -1.76 17.59
C PRO A 126 -2.53 -2.62 18.58
N GLN A 127 -3.16 -3.66 18.06
CA GLN A 127 -3.85 -4.68 18.83
C GLN A 127 -3.70 -6.05 18.16
N LYS A 128 -4.24 -7.10 18.77
CA LYS A 128 -4.18 -8.44 18.19
C LYS A 128 -4.81 -8.44 16.78
N GLY A 129 -4.04 -8.86 15.77
CA GLY A 129 -4.46 -8.87 14.37
C GLY A 129 -4.39 -7.52 13.65
N ARG A 130 -4.02 -6.42 14.33
CA ARG A 130 -3.79 -5.11 13.71
C ARG A 130 -2.37 -4.63 13.97
N LEU A 131 -1.57 -4.66 12.91
CA LEU A 131 -0.18 -4.21 12.90
C LEU A 131 -0.07 -2.82 12.29
N ARG A 132 1.02 -2.13 12.61
CA ARG A 132 1.38 -0.84 12.00
C ARG A 132 2.12 -0.99 10.68
N GLU A 133 2.77 -2.14 10.48
CA GLU A 133 3.41 -2.53 9.22
C GLU A 133 2.95 -3.94 8.88
N PHE A 134 2.38 -4.13 7.70
CA PHE A 134 1.98 -5.44 7.18
C PHE A 134 2.00 -5.46 5.66
N ILE A 135 1.94 -6.64 5.07
CA ILE A 135 1.84 -6.81 3.62
C ILE A 135 0.37 -6.86 3.24
N GLN A 136 0.00 -6.05 2.27
CA GLN A 136 -1.28 -6.07 1.59
C GLN A 136 -1.10 -6.67 0.20
N CYS A 137 -2.05 -7.43 -0.27
CA CYS A 137 -2.11 -7.97 -1.63
C CYS A 137 -3.41 -7.50 -2.26
N ASP A 138 -3.32 -6.65 -3.25
CA ASP A 138 -4.45 -6.09 -3.96
C ASP A 138 -4.40 -6.49 -5.42
N ILE A 139 -5.56 -6.83 -5.97
CA ILE A 139 -5.77 -7.09 -7.39
C ILE A 139 -6.88 -6.19 -7.91
N ASP A 140 -6.65 -5.58 -9.05
CA ASP A 140 -7.59 -4.66 -9.67
C ASP A 140 -7.67 -4.91 -11.18
N ILE A 141 -8.83 -4.57 -11.77
CA ILE A 141 -9.03 -4.50 -13.22
C ILE A 141 -9.51 -3.11 -13.55
N LEU A 142 -8.68 -2.34 -14.25
CA LEU A 142 -8.94 -0.95 -14.59
C LEU A 142 -9.26 -0.79 -16.08
N GLY A 143 -10.16 0.13 -16.41
CA GLY A 143 -10.52 0.46 -17.80
C GLY A 143 -11.59 -0.45 -18.40
N SER A 144 -12.40 -1.12 -17.57
CA SER A 144 -13.59 -1.88 -18.00
C SER A 144 -14.69 -1.72 -16.96
N ASP A 145 -15.92 -1.64 -17.42
CA ASP A 145 -17.16 -1.61 -16.62
C ASP A 145 -17.95 -2.93 -16.68
N SER A 146 -17.35 -3.96 -17.31
CA SER A 146 -17.97 -5.28 -17.46
C SER A 146 -18.04 -6.03 -16.13
N SER A 147 -19.20 -6.56 -15.78
CA SER A 147 -19.40 -7.47 -14.63
C SER A 147 -18.54 -8.75 -14.70
N THR A 148 -18.06 -9.11 -15.90
CA THR A 148 -17.10 -10.21 -16.07
C THR A 148 -15.80 -9.96 -15.30
N CYS A 149 -15.39 -8.69 -15.12
CA CYS A 149 -14.21 -8.34 -14.33
C CYS A 149 -14.39 -8.71 -12.85
N GLU A 150 -15.56 -8.48 -12.29
CA GLU A 150 -15.89 -8.86 -10.90
C GLU A 150 -15.86 -10.38 -10.71
N ILE A 151 -16.43 -11.11 -11.66
CA ILE A 151 -16.41 -12.58 -11.66
C ILE A 151 -14.98 -13.10 -11.72
N GLU A 152 -14.14 -12.50 -12.57
CA GLU A 152 -12.72 -12.88 -12.72
C GLU A 152 -11.94 -12.62 -11.42
N LEU A 153 -12.14 -11.47 -10.79
CA LEU A 153 -11.53 -11.14 -9.49
C LEU A 153 -11.90 -12.17 -8.42
N ILE A 154 -13.19 -12.48 -8.28
CA ILE A 154 -13.69 -13.46 -7.30
C ILE A 154 -13.12 -14.85 -7.59
N HIS A 155 -13.19 -15.30 -8.83
CA HIS A 155 -12.71 -16.63 -9.25
C HIS A 155 -11.19 -16.77 -8.99
N THR A 156 -10.40 -15.78 -9.42
CA THR A 156 -8.94 -15.83 -9.26
C THR A 156 -8.53 -15.76 -7.80
N THR A 157 -9.24 -14.96 -6.99
CA THR A 157 -8.99 -14.89 -5.55
C THR A 157 -9.32 -16.21 -4.87
N ALA A 158 -10.45 -16.83 -5.18
CA ALA A 158 -10.78 -18.14 -4.66
C ALA A 158 -9.71 -19.19 -5.01
N LYS A 159 -9.22 -19.19 -6.26
CA LYS A 159 -8.13 -20.06 -6.70
C LYS A 159 -6.84 -19.80 -5.91
N ALA A 160 -6.48 -18.54 -5.65
CA ALA A 160 -5.28 -18.19 -4.90
C ALA A 160 -5.33 -18.64 -3.43
N LEU A 161 -6.54 -18.71 -2.83
CA LEU A 161 -6.75 -19.16 -1.46
C LEU A 161 -6.82 -20.69 -1.33
N LEU A 162 -7.12 -21.41 -2.40
CA LEU A 162 -7.25 -22.87 -2.42
C LEU A 162 -5.97 -23.60 -2.84
N ASN A 163 -4.97 -22.90 -3.42
CA ASN A 163 -3.65 -23.44 -3.81
C ASN A 163 -2.65 -23.40 -2.64
#